data_d13b2aeb9ba21e9278da042bcef7835b
#
_entry.id   d13b2aeb9ba21e9278da042bcef7835b
#
_cell.length_a   1.000
_cell.length_b   1.000
_cell.length_c   1.000
_cell.angle_alpha   90.00
_cell.angle_beta   90.00
_cell.angle_gamma   90.00
#
_symmetry.space_group_name_H-M   'P 1'
#
loop_
_entity.id
_entity.type
_entity.pdbx_description
1 polymer ?
#
loop_
_entity_poly.entity_id
_entity_poly.type
_entity_poly.pdbx_seq_one_letter_code
_entity_poly.pdbx_strand_id
1 'polypeptide(L)'
;MRIRFFIAPSLPKDHVGRLMAESLAATYADDNGVQTVCSSRSSLSDGHPESTPHIIHVFGSWDNAAANFLFKARRRGIPCVYSPVGGLISWNQNQESLQRCLSFYSRQRRMISQAETVVTFSQIERRSVEKMNKKSNIETLTNPIITNTVTLSTLSAQMLNIYQKAQKSFDEKIRQRINLKINAWKESDGIHMILFQLYYIRHQLHQGAIPHDSIADLCQTMMTTDYNEDEMNDILQQLKMDKWM
;
A
#
# COMPACT_ATOMS: atom_id res chain seq x y z
N MET A 1 7.41 -12.27 -0.21
CA MET A 1 6.74 -10.95 -0.11
C MET A 1 6.90 -10.40 1.29
N ARG A 2 7.22 -9.11 1.51
CA ARG A 2 7.31 -8.49 2.85
C ARG A 2 6.05 -7.71 3.15
N ILE A 3 5.35 -8.11 4.22
CA ILE A 3 4.11 -7.47 4.67
C ILE A 3 4.36 -6.83 6.03
N ARG A 4 3.98 -5.57 6.20
CA ARG A 4 4.01 -4.92 7.50
C ARG A 4 2.59 -4.69 8.00
N PHE A 5 2.29 -5.29 9.14
CA PHE A 5 1.05 -5.05 9.87
C PHE A 5 1.25 -3.89 10.84
N PHE A 6 0.39 -2.91 10.75
CA PHE A 6 0.28 -1.84 11.72
C PHE A 6 -1.04 -1.97 12.47
N ILE A 7 -0.94 -2.21 13.76
CA ILE A 7 -2.10 -2.29 14.64
C ILE A 7 -2.26 -0.95 15.36
N ALA A 8 -3.43 -0.33 15.21
CA ALA A 8 -3.72 0.94 15.87
C ALA A 8 -3.49 0.83 17.39
N PRO A 9 -2.74 1.75 18.00
CA PRO A 9 -2.52 1.75 19.44
C PRO A 9 -3.81 1.82 20.28
N SER A 10 -4.86 2.43 19.71
CA SER A 10 -6.18 2.51 20.34
C SER A 10 -6.95 1.18 20.44
N LEU A 11 -6.53 0.15 19.68
CA LEU A 11 -7.15 -1.17 19.77
C LEU A 11 -6.70 -1.89 21.07
N PRO A 12 -7.63 -2.29 21.96
CA PRO A 12 -7.32 -3.06 23.16
C PRO A 12 -6.59 -4.38 22.85
N LYS A 13 -5.88 -4.93 23.83
CA LYS A 13 -5.12 -6.18 23.64
C LYS A 13 -6.02 -7.40 23.34
N ASP A 14 -7.19 -7.41 23.90
CA ASP A 14 -8.23 -8.45 23.75
C ASP A 14 -9.17 -8.20 22.57
N HIS A 15 -8.96 -7.10 21.83
CA HIS A 15 -9.80 -6.78 20.68
C HIS A 15 -9.60 -7.81 19.56
N VAL A 16 -10.72 -8.35 19.06
CA VAL A 16 -10.74 -9.41 18.02
C VAL A 16 -9.89 -9.04 16.78
N GLY A 17 -9.92 -7.77 16.37
CA GLY A 17 -9.12 -7.29 15.24
C GLY A 17 -7.62 -7.32 15.50
N ARG A 18 -7.17 -7.10 16.75
CA ARG A 18 -5.77 -7.24 17.14
C ARG A 18 -5.36 -8.71 17.15
N LEU A 19 -6.14 -9.55 17.81
CA LEU A 19 -5.89 -10.99 17.86
C LEU A 19 -5.80 -11.60 16.45
N MET A 20 -6.68 -11.17 15.56
CA MET A 20 -6.65 -11.61 14.17
C MET A 20 -5.38 -11.15 13.44
N ALA A 21 -4.96 -9.90 13.60
CA ALA A 21 -3.74 -9.39 12.97
C ALA A 21 -2.49 -10.12 13.47
N GLU A 22 -2.41 -10.38 14.77
CA GLU A 22 -1.30 -11.12 15.40
C GLU A 22 -1.30 -12.59 14.96
N SER A 23 -2.48 -13.23 14.87
CA SER A 23 -2.62 -14.62 14.39
C SER A 23 -2.24 -14.74 12.90
N LEU A 24 -2.65 -13.78 12.06
CA LEU A 24 -2.21 -13.73 10.66
C LEU A 24 -0.70 -13.56 10.53
N ALA A 25 -0.10 -12.69 11.35
CA ALA A 25 1.34 -12.48 11.35
C ALA A 25 2.09 -13.77 11.74
N ALA A 26 1.60 -14.50 12.76
CA ALA A 26 2.16 -15.78 13.16
C ALA A 26 2.04 -16.83 12.04
N THR A 27 0.86 -16.94 11.39
CA THR A 27 0.67 -17.88 10.28
C THR A 27 1.63 -17.62 9.12
N TYR A 28 1.91 -16.36 8.82
CA TYR A 28 2.87 -16.02 7.75
C TYR A 28 4.33 -16.16 8.17
N ALA A 29 4.66 -16.16 9.46
CA ALA A 29 6.03 -16.40 9.93
C ALA A 29 6.52 -17.82 9.59
N ASP A 30 5.58 -18.78 9.48
CA ASP A 30 5.87 -20.17 9.10
C ASP A 30 6.00 -20.35 7.57
N ASP A 31 5.66 -19.33 6.77
CA ASP A 31 5.75 -19.36 5.30
C ASP A 31 7.07 -18.73 4.83
N ASN A 32 7.98 -19.53 4.29
CA ASN A 32 9.28 -19.10 3.79
C ASN A 32 9.20 -18.04 2.66
N GLY A 33 8.04 -17.85 2.04
CA GLY A 33 7.81 -16.85 0.98
C GLY A 33 7.32 -15.49 1.49
N VAL A 34 6.91 -15.40 2.77
CA VAL A 34 6.30 -14.20 3.33
C VAL A 34 7.01 -13.77 4.61
N GLN A 35 7.52 -12.55 4.63
CA GLN A 35 8.08 -11.94 5.83
C GLN A 35 7.06 -10.98 6.42
N THR A 36 6.74 -11.13 7.70
CA THR A 36 5.79 -10.26 8.39
C THR A 36 6.43 -9.55 9.57
N VAL A 37 6.07 -8.28 9.76
CA VAL A 37 6.41 -7.51 10.95
C VAL A 37 5.13 -6.91 11.51
N CYS A 38 4.76 -7.30 12.73
CA CYS A 38 3.61 -6.73 13.43
C CYS A 38 4.09 -5.67 14.42
N SER A 39 3.60 -4.44 14.30
CA SER A 39 4.11 -3.32 15.09
C SER A 39 3.06 -2.22 15.23
N SER A 40 3.08 -1.54 16.37
CA SER A 40 2.40 -0.27 16.58
C SER A 40 3.33 0.94 16.43
N ARG A 41 4.61 0.73 16.09
CA ARG A 41 5.59 1.80 15.90
C ARG A 41 5.43 2.44 14.52
N SER A 42 5.55 3.76 14.45
CA SER A 42 5.39 4.55 13.23
C SER A 42 6.60 4.53 12.27
N SER A 43 7.66 3.77 12.57
CA SER A 43 8.79 3.56 11.65
C SER A 43 8.35 2.70 10.47
N LEU A 44 8.68 3.09 9.24
CA LEU A 44 8.37 2.32 8.02
C LEU A 44 9.49 1.34 7.64
N SER A 45 10.70 1.58 8.14
CA SER A 45 11.86 0.71 7.93
C SER A 45 12.68 0.68 9.20
N ASP A 46 13.38 -0.40 9.45
CA ASP A 46 14.29 -0.53 10.59
C ASP A 46 15.69 0.04 10.29
N GLY A 47 15.76 0.99 9.32
CA GLY A 47 17.00 1.67 8.94
C GLY A 47 17.71 1.06 7.73
N HIS A 48 17.34 -0.13 7.28
CA HIS A 48 17.92 -0.79 6.12
C HIS A 48 16.97 -0.72 4.91
N PRO A 49 17.47 -0.41 3.70
CA PRO A 49 16.66 -0.39 2.47
C PRO A 49 15.98 -1.75 2.18
N GLU A 50 16.66 -2.84 2.51
CA GLU A 50 16.14 -4.20 2.34
C GLU A 50 14.97 -4.55 3.28
N SER A 51 14.73 -3.75 4.32
CA SER A 51 13.61 -3.92 5.25
C SER A 51 12.32 -3.23 4.80
N THR A 52 12.33 -2.55 3.65
CA THR A 52 11.14 -1.85 3.14
C THR A 52 10.02 -2.84 2.82
N PRO A 53 8.82 -2.69 3.39
CA PRO A 53 7.72 -3.58 3.11
C PRO A 53 7.18 -3.40 1.69
N HIS A 54 6.83 -4.50 1.04
CA HIS A 54 6.17 -4.46 -0.27
C HIS A 54 4.71 -4.01 -0.17
N ILE A 55 4.08 -4.26 0.98
CA ILE A 55 2.71 -3.85 1.28
C ILE A 55 2.53 -3.61 2.77
N ILE A 56 1.64 -2.71 3.10
CA ILE A 56 1.28 -2.40 4.48
C ILE A 56 -0.20 -2.71 4.69
N HIS A 57 -0.51 -3.38 5.80
CA HIS A 57 -1.87 -3.57 6.25
C HIS A 57 -2.09 -2.85 7.59
N VAL A 58 -3.03 -1.92 7.61
CA VAL A 58 -3.38 -1.12 8.79
C VAL A 58 -4.68 -1.64 9.38
N PHE A 59 -4.65 -1.98 10.67
CA PHE A 59 -5.81 -2.44 11.45
C PHE A 59 -6.25 -1.39 12.45
N GLY A 60 -7.56 -1.15 12.50
CA GLY A 60 -8.17 -0.21 13.42
C GLY A 60 -8.66 1.06 12.77
N SER A 61 -9.61 1.72 13.41
CA SER A 61 -10.28 2.92 12.93
C SER A 61 -10.21 4.03 13.97
N TRP A 62 -10.49 5.27 13.55
CA TRP A 62 -10.52 6.44 14.42
C TRP A 62 -9.22 6.71 15.19
N ASP A 63 -8.09 6.22 14.68
CA ASP A 63 -6.77 6.32 15.31
C ASP A 63 -5.84 7.23 14.48
N ASN A 64 -5.27 8.23 15.15
CA ASN A 64 -4.38 9.20 14.52
C ASN A 64 -3.04 8.58 14.09
N ALA A 65 -2.51 7.64 14.88
CA ALA A 65 -1.24 6.99 14.56
C ALA A 65 -1.41 6.08 13.35
N ALA A 66 -2.52 5.32 13.28
CA ALA A 66 -2.87 4.48 12.13
C ALA A 66 -3.05 5.31 10.85
N ALA A 67 -3.77 6.43 10.94
CA ALA A 67 -3.95 7.34 9.81
C ALA A 67 -2.62 7.92 9.32
N ASN A 68 -1.81 8.45 10.24
CA ASN A 68 -0.51 9.03 9.90
C ASN A 68 0.45 7.99 9.29
N PHE A 69 0.42 6.76 9.81
CA PHE A 69 1.22 5.67 9.29
C PHE A 69 0.83 5.31 7.85
N LEU A 70 -0.48 5.15 7.58
CA LEU A 70 -0.99 4.89 6.24
C LEU A 70 -0.61 6.03 5.27
N PHE A 71 -0.80 7.29 5.68
CA PHE A 71 -0.47 8.44 4.82
C PHE A 71 1.04 8.55 4.55
N LYS A 72 1.89 8.22 5.53
CA LYS A 72 3.34 8.19 5.36
C LYS A 72 3.76 7.08 4.39
N ALA A 73 3.15 5.90 4.51
CA ALA A 73 3.38 4.79 3.59
C ALA A 73 3.01 5.15 2.15
N ARG A 74 1.82 5.73 1.97
CA ARG A 74 1.36 6.18 0.64
C ARG A 74 2.25 7.26 0.02
N ARG A 75 2.77 8.20 0.81
CA ARG A 75 3.74 9.20 0.31
C ARG A 75 5.04 8.56 -0.15
N ARG A 76 5.47 7.47 0.49
CA ARG A 76 6.63 6.69 0.05
C ARG A 76 6.33 5.74 -1.11
N GLY A 77 5.11 5.74 -1.63
CA GLY A 77 4.73 4.88 -2.75
C GLY A 77 4.50 3.42 -2.37
N ILE A 78 4.26 3.11 -1.10
CA ILE A 78 3.97 1.75 -0.64
C ILE A 78 2.45 1.52 -0.68
N PRO A 79 1.96 0.44 -1.33
CA PRO A 79 0.55 0.10 -1.34
C PRO A 79 0.05 -0.25 0.06
N CYS A 80 -1.20 0.14 0.36
CA CYS A 80 -1.80 -0.05 1.66
C CYS A 80 -3.12 -0.80 1.55
N VAL A 81 -3.30 -1.81 2.39
CA VAL A 81 -4.59 -2.43 2.72
C VAL A 81 -5.04 -1.87 4.07
N TYR A 82 -6.34 -1.70 4.23
CA TYR A 82 -6.91 -1.14 5.44
C TYR A 82 -8.07 -1.99 5.96
N SER A 83 -8.05 -2.34 7.25
CA SER A 83 -9.13 -3.05 7.95
C SER A 83 -9.61 -2.24 9.15
N PRO A 84 -10.83 -1.69 9.11
CA PRO A 84 -11.39 -0.92 10.24
C PRO A 84 -11.80 -1.76 11.44
N VAL A 85 -11.92 -3.07 11.27
CA VAL A 85 -12.18 -4.10 12.30
C VAL A 85 -13.35 -3.79 13.24
N GLY A 86 -14.51 -3.46 12.66
CA GLY A 86 -15.75 -3.17 13.39
C GLY A 86 -15.92 -1.71 13.83
N GLY A 87 -14.86 -0.91 13.81
CA GLY A 87 -14.90 0.45 14.36
C GLY A 87 -15.67 1.47 13.52
N LEU A 88 -16.10 1.12 12.30
CA LEU A 88 -16.93 2.00 11.45
C LEU A 88 -18.43 1.70 11.55
N ILE A 89 -18.81 0.75 12.37
CA ILE A 89 -20.22 0.43 12.60
C ILE A 89 -20.83 1.58 13.42
N SER A 90 -21.93 2.14 12.95
CA SER A 90 -22.53 3.38 13.46
C SER A 90 -22.87 3.39 14.96
N TRP A 91 -23.16 2.21 15.54
CA TRP A 91 -23.44 2.11 16.98
C TRP A 91 -22.20 2.37 17.87
N ASN A 92 -20.99 2.15 17.34
CA ASN A 92 -19.74 2.43 18.05
C ASN A 92 -19.35 3.93 17.99
N GLN A 93 -20.05 4.73 17.19
CA GLN A 93 -19.71 6.15 16.94
C GLN A 93 -20.40 7.14 17.90
N ASN A 94 -21.38 6.69 18.69
CA ASN A 94 -22.25 7.59 19.47
C ASN A 94 -21.61 8.18 20.75
N GLN A 95 -20.32 8.00 20.98
CA GLN A 95 -19.69 8.37 22.27
C GLN A 95 -18.82 9.64 22.24
N GLU A 96 -18.68 10.36 21.12
CA GLU A 96 -17.76 11.50 21.04
C GLU A 96 -18.41 12.82 20.59
N SER A 97 -17.85 13.94 21.05
CA SER A 97 -18.34 15.29 20.75
C SER A 97 -18.25 15.63 19.24
N LEU A 98 -19.24 16.36 18.72
CA LEU A 98 -19.43 16.69 17.30
C LEU A 98 -18.19 17.31 16.59
N GLN A 99 -17.39 18.11 17.27
CA GLN A 99 -16.21 18.74 16.66
C GLN A 99 -15.03 17.75 16.46
N ARG A 100 -14.87 16.79 17.36
CA ARG A 100 -13.93 15.67 17.15
C ARG A 100 -14.40 14.79 15.99
N CYS A 101 -15.72 14.56 15.89
CA CYS A 101 -16.29 13.74 14.83
C CYS A 101 -15.96 14.23 13.42
N LEU A 102 -15.97 15.53 13.12
CA LEU A 102 -15.73 16.04 11.76
C LEU A 102 -14.28 15.87 11.29
N SER A 103 -13.31 16.17 12.15
CA SER A 103 -11.88 16.01 11.79
C SER A 103 -11.50 14.53 11.68
N PHE A 104 -11.99 13.68 12.59
CA PHE A 104 -11.81 12.25 12.54
C PHE A 104 -12.52 11.62 11.34
N TYR A 105 -13.73 12.07 11.02
CA TYR A 105 -14.49 11.60 9.88
C TYR A 105 -13.77 11.88 8.55
N SER A 106 -13.28 13.11 8.36
CA SER A 106 -12.53 13.47 7.15
C SER A 106 -11.24 12.66 7.01
N ARG A 107 -10.53 12.44 8.12
CA ARG A 107 -9.31 11.61 8.17
C ARG A 107 -9.61 10.14 7.88
N GLN A 108 -10.67 9.60 8.49
CA GLN A 108 -11.13 8.24 8.25
C GLN A 108 -11.52 8.01 6.79
N ARG A 109 -12.30 8.94 6.23
CA ARG A 109 -12.66 8.93 4.80
C ARG A 109 -11.42 8.95 3.91
N ARG A 110 -10.40 9.73 4.29
CA ARG A 110 -9.13 9.80 3.55
C ARG A 110 -8.35 8.49 3.66
N MET A 111 -8.33 7.82 4.83
CA MET A 111 -7.72 6.48 4.95
C MET A 111 -8.36 5.48 3.99
N ILE A 112 -9.70 5.43 3.97
CA ILE A 112 -10.48 4.59 3.07
C ILE A 112 -10.13 4.90 1.60
N SER A 113 -10.05 6.17 1.22
CA SER A 113 -9.77 6.57 -0.16
C SER A 113 -8.33 6.31 -0.62
N GLN A 114 -7.39 6.25 0.31
CA GLN A 114 -5.96 6.02 0.02
C GLN A 114 -5.54 4.56 0.12
N ALA A 115 -6.37 3.70 0.71
CA ALA A 115 -6.14 2.27 0.69
C ALA A 115 -6.38 1.71 -0.72
N GLU A 116 -5.55 0.78 -1.17
CA GLU A 116 -5.77 0.04 -2.43
C GLU A 116 -6.96 -0.91 -2.29
N THR A 117 -7.11 -1.49 -1.11
CA THR A 117 -8.24 -2.35 -0.75
C THR A 117 -8.61 -2.11 0.71
N VAL A 118 -9.91 -2.02 0.98
CA VAL A 118 -10.45 -2.01 2.34
C VAL A 118 -11.01 -3.40 2.61
N VAL A 119 -10.55 -4.05 3.68
CA VAL A 119 -11.05 -5.36 4.09
C VAL A 119 -11.97 -5.20 5.28
N THR A 120 -13.20 -5.65 5.12
CA THR A 120 -14.23 -5.66 6.16
C THR A 120 -14.55 -7.08 6.58
N PHE A 121 -15.00 -7.26 7.82
CA PHE A 121 -15.34 -8.57 8.37
C PHE A 121 -16.84 -8.75 8.63
N SER A 122 -17.65 -7.83 8.13
CA SER A 122 -19.11 -7.94 8.14
C SER A 122 -19.74 -7.09 7.03
N GLN A 123 -20.94 -7.49 6.61
CA GLN A 123 -21.72 -6.71 5.64
C GLN A 123 -22.17 -5.35 6.20
N ILE A 124 -22.34 -5.27 7.52
CA ILE A 124 -22.70 -3.99 8.18
C ILE A 124 -21.55 -3.01 8.07
N GLU A 125 -20.33 -3.46 8.34
CA GLU A 125 -19.13 -2.64 8.21
C GLU A 125 -18.88 -2.24 6.76
N ARG A 126 -19.05 -3.16 5.80
CA ARG A 126 -18.99 -2.86 4.37
C ARG A 126 -19.90 -1.69 3.99
N ARG A 127 -21.18 -1.76 4.39
CA ARG A 127 -22.13 -0.67 4.12
C ARG A 127 -21.69 0.67 4.74
N SER A 128 -21.04 0.64 5.91
CA SER A 128 -20.50 1.84 6.55
C SER A 128 -19.32 2.43 5.75
N VAL A 129 -18.43 1.60 5.23
CA VAL A 129 -17.34 2.02 4.33
C VAL A 129 -17.88 2.59 3.03
N GLU A 130 -18.86 1.93 2.41
CA GLU A 130 -19.51 2.39 1.16
C GLU A 130 -20.18 3.75 1.32
N LYS A 131 -20.80 4.02 2.47
CA LYS A 131 -21.38 5.34 2.80
C LYS A 131 -20.31 6.43 2.87
N MET A 132 -19.11 6.11 3.38
CA MET A 132 -18.00 7.07 3.47
C MET A 132 -17.33 7.29 2.11
N ASN A 133 -17.16 6.24 1.31
CA ASN A 133 -16.55 6.33 -0.02
C ASN A 133 -17.03 5.19 -0.94
N LYS A 134 -17.95 5.52 -1.84
CA LYS A 134 -18.54 4.58 -2.81
C LYS A 134 -17.53 4.02 -3.83
N LYS A 135 -16.37 4.69 -4.03
CA LYS A 135 -15.36 4.30 -5.03
C LYS A 135 -14.27 3.38 -4.47
N SER A 136 -14.34 3.03 -3.19
CA SER A 136 -13.35 2.17 -2.57
C SER A 136 -13.48 0.73 -3.05
N ASN A 137 -12.35 0.08 -3.30
CA ASN A 137 -12.31 -1.35 -3.49
C ASN A 137 -12.46 -2.03 -2.13
N ILE A 138 -13.56 -2.77 -1.93
CA ILE A 138 -13.93 -3.37 -0.64
C ILE A 138 -14.07 -4.88 -0.80
N GLU A 139 -13.27 -5.59 -0.05
CA GLU A 139 -13.38 -7.05 0.11
C GLU A 139 -13.99 -7.37 1.48
N THR A 140 -14.93 -8.32 1.52
CA THR A 140 -15.54 -8.74 2.77
C THR A 140 -15.17 -10.19 3.04
N LEU A 141 -14.50 -10.42 4.15
CA LEU A 141 -14.04 -11.73 4.58
C LEU A 141 -14.75 -12.14 5.87
N THR A 142 -14.75 -13.44 6.14
CA THR A 142 -15.25 -13.99 7.40
C THR A 142 -14.12 -14.04 8.42
N ASN A 143 -14.38 -13.54 9.63
CA ASN A 143 -13.40 -13.59 10.72
C ASN A 143 -13.45 -14.94 11.43
N PRO A 144 -12.40 -15.78 11.36
CA PRO A 144 -12.38 -17.10 11.99
C PRO A 144 -12.40 -17.06 13.52
N ILE A 145 -12.02 -15.94 14.14
CA ILE A 145 -12.03 -15.80 15.61
C ILE A 145 -13.47 -15.63 16.12
N ILE A 146 -14.35 -15.05 15.29
CA ILE A 146 -15.77 -14.84 15.67
C ILE A 146 -16.64 -16.02 15.22
N THR A 147 -16.31 -16.57 14.06
CA THR A 147 -17.12 -17.63 13.44
C THR A 147 -16.24 -18.86 13.21
N ASN A 148 -16.67 -20.02 13.69
CA ASN A 148 -15.96 -21.29 13.46
C ASN A 148 -16.18 -21.86 12.04
N THR A 149 -16.66 -21.04 11.09
CA THR A 149 -17.00 -21.48 9.73
C THR A 149 -15.82 -21.43 8.76
N VAL A 150 -14.76 -20.69 9.11
CA VAL A 150 -13.56 -20.50 8.27
C VAL A 150 -12.32 -20.71 9.14
N THR A 151 -11.32 -21.40 8.61
CA THR A 151 -10.05 -21.59 9.32
C THR A 151 -9.10 -20.37 9.13
N LEU A 152 -8.16 -20.23 10.03
CA LEU A 152 -7.15 -19.18 9.93
C LEU A 152 -6.29 -19.34 8.66
N SER A 153 -5.99 -20.57 8.24
CA SER A 153 -5.27 -20.86 6.99
C SER A 153 -6.05 -20.41 5.75
N THR A 154 -7.37 -20.61 5.74
CA THR A 154 -8.23 -20.11 4.65
C THR A 154 -8.22 -18.58 4.62
N LEU A 155 -8.35 -17.92 5.77
CA LEU A 155 -8.27 -16.46 5.85
C LEU A 155 -6.91 -15.95 5.37
N SER A 156 -5.81 -16.60 5.79
CA SER A 156 -4.45 -16.17 5.37
C SER A 156 -4.26 -16.29 3.87
N ALA A 157 -4.75 -17.36 3.23
CA ALA A 157 -4.70 -17.52 1.78
C ALA A 157 -5.52 -16.45 1.04
N GLN A 158 -6.73 -16.14 1.53
CA GLN A 158 -7.57 -15.07 0.97
C GLN A 158 -6.89 -13.70 1.12
N MET A 159 -6.30 -13.41 2.27
CA MET A 159 -5.58 -12.17 2.52
C MET A 159 -4.34 -12.05 1.63
N LEU A 160 -3.58 -13.15 1.41
CA LEU A 160 -2.43 -13.15 0.51
C LEU A 160 -2.83 -12.77 -0.92
N ASN A 161 -3.95 -13.32 -1.42
CA ASN A 161 -4.50 -12.96 -2.72
C ASN A 161 -4.88 -11.47 -2.79
N ILE A 162 -5.48 -10.91 -1.72
CA ILE A 162 -5.79 -9.48 -1.63
C ILE A 162 -4.51 -8.65 -1.68
N TYR A 163 -3.46 -9.04 -0.96
CA TYR A 163 -2.18 -8.32 -0.99
C TYR A 163 -1.55 -8.32 -2.38
N GLN A 164 -1.53 -9.46 -3.06
CA GLN A 164 -1.01 -9.57 -4.42
C GLN A 164 -1.79 -8.70 -5.41
N LYS A 165 -3.13 -8.73 -5.33
CA LYS A 165 -4.00 -7.87 -6.16
C LYS A 165 -3.77 -6.38 -5.87
N ALA A 166 -3.67 -6.00 -4.60
CA ALA A 166 -3.44 -4.62 -4.20
C ALA A 166 -2.08 -4.10 -4.69
N GLN A 167 -1.04 -4.93 -4.59
CA GLN A 167 0.30 -4.61 -5.09
C GLN A 167 0.29 -4.44 -6.61
N LYS A 168 -0.29 -5.39 -7.34
CA LYS A 168 -0.41 -5.31 -8.80
C LYS A 168 -1.20 -4.07 -9.27
N SER A 169 -2.37 -3.82 -8.67
CA SER A 169 -3.18 -2.63 -8.99
C SER A 169 -2.43 -1.33 -8.72
N PHE A 170 -1.64 -1.29 -7.67
CA PHE A 170 -0.83 -0.12 -7.33
C PHE A 170 0.29 0.08 -8.36
N ASP A 171 1.02 -0.97 -8.73
CA ASP A 171 2.09 -0.91 -9.73
C ASP A 171 1.55 -0.47 -11.10
N GLU A 172 0.41 -1.00 -11.52
CA GLU A 172 -0.27 -0.58 -12.75
C GLU A 172 -0.59 0.93 -12.75
N LYS A 173 -1.07 1.47 -11.62
CA LYS A 173 -1.32 2.92 -11.48
C LYS A 173 -0.04 3.74 -11.57
N ILE A 174 1.07 3.25 -11.04
CA ILE A 174 2.38 3.91 -11.16
C ILE A 174 2.83 3.91 -12.61
N ARG A 175 2.78 2.77 -13.29
CA ARG A 175 3.11 2.63 -14.72
C ARG A 175 2.28 3.58 -15.59
N GLN A 176 0.98 3.65 -15.36
CA GLN A 176 0.09 4.58 -16.05
C GLN A 176 0.49 6.05 -15.82
N ARG A 177 0.83 6.42 -14.58
CA ARG A 177 1.27 7.78 -14.25
C ARG A 177 2.60 8.14 -14.91
N ILE A 178 3.54 7.19 -14.99
CA ILE A 178 4.81 7.38 -15.69
C ILE A 178 4.53 7.61 -17.17
N ASN A 179 3.76 6.72 -17.81
CA ASN A 179 3.41 6.84 -19.23
C ASN A 179 2.75 8.20 -19.55
N LEU A 180 1.85 8.68 -18.69
CA LEU A 180 1.24 10.01 -18.86
C LEU A 180 2.28 11.14 -18.81
N LYS A 181 3.33 11.01 -18.00
CA LYS A 181 4.39 12.04 -17.90
C LYS A 181 5.29 12.08 -19.12
N ILE A 182 5.59 10.92 -19.70
CA ILE A 182 6.50 10.78 -20.83
C ILE A 182 5.76 10.66 -22.16
N ASN A 183 4.47 10.92 -22.19
CA ASN A 183 3.63 10.77 -23.41
C ASN A 183 4.06 11.68 -24.56
N ALA A 184 4.77 12.80 -24.28
CA ALA A 184 5.32 13.69 -25.29
C ALA A 184 6.36 12.99 -26.20
N TRP A 185 7.04 11.96 -25.71
CA TRP A 185 8.09 11.21 -26.43
C TRP A 185 7.63 9.82 -26.88
N LYS A 186 6.32 9.59 -26.95
CA LYS A 186 5.72 8.30 -27.28
C LYS A 186 6.14 7.76 -28.66
N GLU A 187 6.46 8.64 -29.61
CA GLU A 187 6.85 8.27 -30.97
C GLU A 187 8.33 7.88 -31.09
N SER A 188 9.15 8.21 -30.08
CA SER A 188 10.57 7.83 -30.00
C SER A 188 10.71 6.59 -29.13
N ASP A 189 10.50 5.40 -29.69
CA ASP A 189 10.42 4.15 -28.95
C ASP A 189 11.61 3.92 -28.00
N GLY A 190 12.84 4.14 -28.45
CA GLY A 190 14.04 3.98 -27.63
C GLY A 190 14.08 4.95 -26.46
N ILE A 191 13.88 6.24 -26.70
CA ILE A 191 13.87 7.30 -25.68
C ILE A 191 12.71 7.05 -24.70
N HIS A 192 11.55 6.71 -25.20
CA HIS A 192 10.38 6.43 -24.34
C HIS A 192 10.65 5.27 -23.37
N MET A 193 11.24 4.17 -23.85
CA MET A 193 11.57 3.02 -23.00
C MET A 193 12.59 3.38 -21.89
N ILE A 194 13.65 4.10 -22.25
CA ILE A 194 14.69 4.53 -21.30
C ILE A 194 14.07 5.47 -20.25
N LEU A 195 13.28 6.48 -20.67
CA LEU A 195 12.60 7.40 -19.76
C LEU A 195 11.64 6.65 -18.81
N PHE A 196 10.89 5.67 -19.33
CA PHE A 196 10.01 4.86 -18.49
C PHE A 196 10.78 4.14 -17.39
N GLN A 197 11.88 3.46 -17.75
CA GLN A 197 12.72 2.74 -16.79
C GLN A 197 13.36 3.67 -15.78
N LEU A 198 13.88 4.83 -16.18
CA LEU A 198 14.44 5.84 -15.28
C LEU A 198 13.41 6.34 -14.26
N TYR A 199 12.18 6.67 -14.69
CA TYR A 199 11.12 7.07 -13.77
C TYR A 199 10.69 5.94 -12.85
N TYR A 200 10.69 4.70 -13.34
CA TYR A 200 10.34 3.53 -12.54
C TYR A 200 11.40 3.22 -11.47
N ILE A 201 12.69 3.27 -11.83
CA ILE A 201 13.81 3.17 -10.90
C ILE A 201 13.73 4.27 -9.84
N ARG A 202 13.53 5.52 -10.24
CA ARG A 202 13.34 6.63 -9.31
C ARG A 202 12.20 6.39 -8.33
N HIS A 203 11.10 5.82 -8.80
CA HIS A 203 9.98 5.46 -7.94
C HIS A 203 10.38 4.39 -6.91
N GLN A 204 11.06 3.32 -7.33
CA GLN A 204 11.55 2.26 -6.45
C GLN A 204 12.53 2.78 -5.39
N LEU A 205 13.47 3.62 -5.77
CA LEU A 205 14.39 4.28 -4.83
C LEU A 205 13.65 5.18 -3.82
N HIS A 206 12.63 5.88 -4.27
CA HIS A 206 11.79 6.69 -3.37
C HIS A 206 11.02 5.85 -2.34
N GLN A 207 10.69 4.61 -2.68
CA GLN A 207 10.15 3.62 -1.74
C GLN A 207 11.21 3.16 -0.72
N GLY A 208 12.49 3.33 -1.00
CA GLY A 208 13.63 2.80 -0.24
C GLY A 208 14.04 1.39 -0.69
N ALA A 209 13.63 0.96 -1.87
CA ALA A 209 14.12 -0.27 -2.49
C ALA A 209 15.45 -0.04 -3.22
N ILE A 210 16.26 -1.08 -3.37
CA ILE A 210 17.43 -1.08 -4.24
C ILE A 210 17.02 -1.84 -5.52
N PRO A 211 16.81 -1.14 -6.65
CA PRO A 211 16.24 -1.72 -7.85
C PRO A 211 17.30 -2.36 -8.77
N HIS A 212 18.06 -3.35 -8.27
CA HIS A 212 19.14 -3.98 -9.03
C HIS A 212 18.67 -4.49 -10.41
N ASP A 213 17.56 -5.24 -10.44
CA ASP A 213 17.03 -5.79 -11.69
C ASP A 213 16.60 -4.68 -12.65
N SER A 214 15.92 -3.67 -12.16
CA SER A 214 15.49 -2.53 -13.00
C SER A 214 16.67 -1.70 -13.54
N ILE A 215 17.78 -1.63 -12.80
CA ILE A 215 19.00 -0.97 -13.26
C ILE A 215 19.67 -1.84 -14.35
N ALA A 216 19.73 -3.16 -14.16
CA ALA A 216 20.25 -4.08 -15.16
C ALA A 216 19.43 -4.01 -16.47
N ASP A 217 18.10 -4.01 -16.35
CA ASP A 217 17.19 -3.85 -17.49
C ASP A 217 17.41 -2.50 -18.22
N LEU A 218 17.63 -1.41 -17.48
CA LEU A 218 17.95 -0.10 -18.07
C LEU A 218 19.26 -0.15 -18.85
N CYS A 219 20.33 -0.71 -18.24
CA CYS A 219 21.62 -0.85 -18.91
C CYS A 219 21.49 -1.68 -20.19
N GLN A 220 20.77 -2.80 -20.13
CA GLN A 220 20.52 -3.64 -21.31
C GLN A 220 19.76 -2.87 -22.39
N THR A 221 18.70 -2.13 -22.02
CA THR A 221 17.92 -1.33 -22.96
C THR A 221 18.79 -0.26 -23.63
N MET A 222 19.62 0.46 -22.88
CA MET A 222 20.53 1.46 -23.42
C MET A 222 21.57 0.88 -24.37
N MET A 223 22.00 -0.37 -24.14
CA MET A 223 22.98 -1.05 -25.02
C MET A 223 22.35 -1.60 -26.30
N THR A 224 21.07 -1.93 -26.28
CA THR A 224 20.39 -2.64 -27.39
C THR A 224 19.47 -1.76 -28.22
N THR A 225 19.15 -0.57 -27.74
CA THR A 225 18.23 0.36 -28.39
C THR A 225 18.98 1.51 -29.03
N ASP A 226 18.65 1.81 -30.27
CA ASP A 226 19.18 3.00 -30.96
C ASP A 226 18.44 4.25 -30.50
N TYR A 227 19.17 5.25 -30.00
CA TYR A 227 18.63 6.54 -29.57
C TYR A 227 19.69 7.63 -29.70
N ASN A 228 19.24 8.88 -29.89
CA ASN A 228 20.10 10.03 -29.95
C ASN A 228 20.47 10.50 -28.51
N GLU A 229 21.76 10.42 -28.17
CA GLU A 229 22.26 10.79 -26.84
C GLU A 229 22.08 12.29 -26.52
N ASP A 230 22.28 13.17 -27.52
CA ASP A 230 22.13 14.63 -27.33
C ASP A 230 20.67 14.97 -27.07
N GLU A 231 19.74 14.39 -27.84
CA GLU A 231 18.30 14.55 -27.62
C GLU A 231 17.89 14.01 -26.24
N MET A 232 18.41 12.86 -25.83
CA MET A 232 18.15 12.28 -24.51
C MET A 232 18.63 13.22 -23.40
N ASN A 233 19.82 13.79 -23.50
CA ASN A 233 20.35 14.74 -22.53
C ASN A 233 19.49 15.98 -22.40
N ASP A 234 19.05 16.56 -23.52
CA ASP A 234 18.15 17.71 -23.53
C ASP A 234 16.82 17.40 -22.83
N ILE A 235 16.25 16.22 -23.09
CA ILE A 235 15.02 15.76 -22.45
C ILE A 235 15.23 15.58 -20.94
N LEU A 236 16.34 14.97 -20.52
CA LEU A 236 16.66 14.78 -19.10
C LEU A 236 16.81 16.10 -18.36
N GLN A 237 17.40 17.13 -18.99
CA GLN A 237 17.47 18.49 -18.45
C GLN A 237 16.07 19.10 -18.30
N GLN A 238 15.21 19.01 -19.32
CA GLN A 238 13.83 19.51 -19.28
C GLN A 238 13.03 18.83 -18.13
N LEU A 239 13.25 17.55 -17.91
CA LEU A 239 12.60 16.75 -16.86
C LEU A 239 13.26 16.92 -15.48
N LYS A 240 14.34 17.72 -15.38
CA LYS A 240 15.17 17.88 -14.16
C LYS A 240 15.67 16.55 -13.62
N MET A 241 16.08 15.66 -14.49
CA MET A 241 16.63 14.35 -14.18
C MET A 241 18.15 14.26 -14.44
N ASP A 242 18.75 15.29 -15.01
CA ASP A 242 20.17 15.44 -15.30
C ASP A 242 21.10 15.21 -14.10
N LYS A 243 20.64 15.58 -12.90
CA LYS A 243 21.38 15.40 -11.64
C LYS A 243 21.23 13.99 -11.04
N TRP A 244 20.55 13.12 -11.72
CA TRP A 244 20.15 11.82 -11.19
C TRP A 244 20.87 10.66 -11.87
N MET A 245 21.46 10.91 -13.01
CA MET A 245 22.40 10.05 -13.71
C MET A 245 23.85 10.47 -13.42
#